data_d020053d92beed1abd69bd9840a71fbb
#
_entry.id   d020053d92beed1abd69bd9840a71fbb
#
_cell.length_a   1.000
_cell.length_b   1.000
_cell.length_c   1.000
_cell.angle_alpha   90.00
_cell.angle_beta   90.00
_cell.angle_gamma   90.00
#
_symmetry.space_group_name_H-M   'P 1'
#
loop_
_entity.id
_entity.type
_entity.pdbx_description
1 polymer ?
#
loop_
_entity_poly.entity_id
_entity_poly.type
_entity_poly.pdbx_seq_one_letter_code
_entity_poly.pdbx_strand_id
1 'polypeptide(L)'
;MIARARAVAHGNAYTTYATLKKDAEFVCCENMAGDMTAAVTDNDLDNIWLQFKYAGENYIAKGKAVSRNLIAMEVSPAKEESKGWSQEQWNWFAHRFIEEMDRIEFRDKDGKVSSKRMDLAHSKWLAMLHHDAKSGIPHLHFMVSRFTVDGRINDTNLIGLKATMAANSINQSMGWKQSREISEEHKAEIKEALYDILRKMNRFDWGVFLQKIKERGYSAELKKDSNGEVVGYRIKRGNSKYNASEIGRQLTASRIEVTWRQLHKDMDAETAKRKANEQKARIEYAERHHFVCEPISPDTKKEHFEFDRNMVDGKEAEHFTFDVSENVVDAMSSTFKALEDEFDFVLEEVIETSLFVFFELMSTPGGSGYSSGSCGGSNNDLPHKKKDDDDELLRAMQIAKAVARSCPRKVVRRGYGR
;
A
#
# COMPACT_ATOMS: atom_id res chain seq x y z
N MET A 1 -10.45 7.59 -17.17
CA MET A 1 -9.89 8.28 -18.37
C MET A 1 -9.05 9.49 -17.97
N ILE A 2 -8.00 9.80 -18.72
CA ILE A 2 -7.14 10.99 -18.55
C ILE A 2 -7.01 11.69 -19.90
N ALA A 3 -7.01 13.03 -19.92
CA ALA A 3 -6.78 13.81 -21.11
C ALA A 3 -5.78 14.95 -20.86
N ARG A 4 -5.04 15.30 -21.90
CA ARG A 4 -4.10 16.42 -21.94
C ARG A 4 -4.29 17.18 -23.24
N ALA A 5 -4.12 18.50 -23.18
CA ALA A 5 -4.13 19.35 -24.38
C ALA A 5 -3.14 20.49 -24.23
N ARG A 6 -2.52 20.88 -25.34
CA ARG A 6 -1.60 22.00 -25.41
C ARG A 6 -1.57 22.60 -26.82
N ALA A 7 -1.41 23.90 -26.93
CA ALA A 7 -1.10 24.55 -28.20
C ALA A 7 0.41 24.45 -28.47
N VAL A 8 0.79 24.02 -29.68
CA VAL A 8 2.19 23.77 -30.08
C VAL A 8 2.61 24.67 -31.24
N ALA A 9 3.86 25.12 -31.21
CA ALA A 9 4.45 25.96 -32.27
C ALA A 9 5.03 25.10 -33.41
N HIS A 10 5.56 23.93 -33.08
CA HIS A 10 6.17 22.99 -34.03
C HIS A 10 5.19 21.88 -34.39
N GLY A 11 4.07 22.27 -35.01
CA GLY A 11 2.99 21.33 -35.33
C GLY A 11 3.42 20.21 -36.26
N ASN A 12 4.30 20.50 -37.24
CA ASN A 12 4.84 19.47 -38.14
C ASN A 12 5.53 18.32 -37.35
N ALA A 13 6.44 18.65 -36.45
CA ALA A 13 7.12 17.62 -35.65
C ALA A 13 6.16 16.78 -34.80
N TYR A 14 5.09 17.39 -34.28
CA TYR A 14 4.07 16.64 -33.56
C TYR A 14 3.23 15.76 -34.50
N THR A 15 2.86 16.26 -35.68
CA THR A 15 2.14 15.48 -36.70
C THR A 15 2.96 14.26 -37.11
N THR A 16 4.24 14.45 -37.46
CA THR A 16 5.18 13.37 -37.80
C THR A 16 5.26 12.34 -36.67
N TYR A 17 5.45 12.80 -35.42
CA TYR A 17 5.50 11.90 -34.25
C TYR A 17 4.22 11.09 -34.09
N ALA A 18 3.07 11.73 -34.19
CA ALA A 18 1.79 11.07 -33.94
C ALA A 18 1.35 10.11 -35.05
N THR A 19 1.79 10.36 -36.28
CA THR A 19 1.37 9.61 -37.47
C THR A 19 2.34 8.50 -37.86
N LEU A 20 3.67 8.75 -37.81
CA LEU A 20 4.69 7.77 -38.21
C LEU A 20 5.20 6.89 -37.05
N LYS A 21 4.65 7.03 -35.89
CA LYS A 21 5.05 6.16 -34.80
C LYS A 21 4.70 4.71 -35.12
N LYS A 22 5.62 3.80 -34.78
CA LYS A 22 5.39 2.37 -34.93
C LYS A 22 4.09 1.98 -34.22
N ASP A 23 3.25 1.23 -34.89
CA ASP A 23 1.95 0.75 -34.39
C ASP A 23 0.91 1.88 -34.17
N ALA A 24 1.08 3.04 -34.84
CA ALA A 24 0.04 4.07 -34.91
C ALA A 24 -1.04 3.67 -35.92
N GLU A 25 -2.30 3.69 -35.47
CA GLU A 25 -3.44 3.35 -36.29
C GLU A 25 -4.29 4.60 -36.53
N PHE A 26 -4.71 4.83 -37.80
CA PHE A 26 -5.68 5.88 -38.12
C PHE A 26 -7.03 5.56 -37.49
N VAL A 27 -7.66 6.54 -36.86
CA VAL A 27 -9.00 6.39 -36.28
C VAL A 27 -10.03 7.13 -37.11
N CYS A 28 -9.91 8.45 -37.20
CA CYS A 28 -10.81 9.32 -37.95
C CYS A 28 -10.20 10.70 -38.15
N CYS A 29 -10.78 11.46 -39.06
CA CYS A 29 -10.47 12.86 -39.25
C CYS A 29 -11.74 13.64 -39.64
N GLU A 30 -11.71 14.96 -39.46
CA GLU A 30 -12.77 15.86 -39.92
C GLU A 30 -12.19 17.07 -40.64
N ASN A 31 -12.93 17.50 -41.63
CA ASN A 31 -12.60 18.67 -42.47
C ASN A 31 -11.24 18.55 -43.20
N MET A 32 -10.68 17.35 -43.30
CA MET A 32 -9.47 17.07 -44.06
C MET A 32 -9.80 16.71 -45.50
N ALA A 33 -8.95 17.11 -46.45
CA ALA A 33 -9.06 16.71 -47.85
C ALA A 33 -8.18 15.46 -48.12
N GLY A 34 -8.67 14.57 -48.99
CA GLY A 34 -7.98 13.35 -49.38
C GLY A 34 -8.36 12.15 -48.53
N ASP A 35 -7.91 10.97 -48.94
CA ASP A 35 -8.06 9.73 -48.18
C ASP A 35 -6.97 9.63 -47.12
N MET A 36 -7.37 9.73 -45.85
CA MET A 36 -6.46 9.62 -44.70
C MET A 36 -6.38 8.20 -44.14
N THR A 37 -7.08 7.23 -44.72
CA THR A 37 -7.14 5.84 -44.25
C THR A 37 -5.98 4.98 -44.75
N ALA A 38 -5.33 5.41 -45.85
CA ALA A 38 -4.14 4.74 -46.38
C ALA A 38 -2.92 4.89 -45.45
N ALA A 39 -2.00 3.96 -45.55
CA ALA A 39 -0.73 4.06 -44.80
C ALA A 39 -0.05 5.40 -45.13
N VAL A 40 0.19 6.20 -44.07
CA VAL A 40 0.73 7.56 -44.22
C VAL A 40 2.20 7.48 -44.65
N THR A 41 2.47 8.04 -45.84
CA THR A 41 3.85 8.23 -46.36
C THR A 41 4.39 9.59 -45.93
N ASP A 42 5.71 9.85 -46.12
CA ASP A 42 6.30 11.17 -45.88
C ASP A 42 5.62 12.30 -46.70
N ASN A 43 5.18 12.00 -47.95
CA ASN A 43 4.46 12.96 -48.76
C ASN A 43 3.05 13.26 -48.20
N ASP A 44 2.42 12.27 -47.60
CA ASP A 44 1.11 12.45 -46.97
C ASP A 44 1.23 13.32 -45.72
N LEU A 45 2.34 13.20 -44.96
CA LEU A 45 2.61 14.06 -43.82
C LEU A 45 2.71 15.54 -44.20
N ASP A 46 3.42 15.84 -45.28
CA ASP A 46 3.52 17.21 -45.78
C ASP A 46 2.14 17.74 -46.18
N ASN A 47 1.32 16.94 -46.84
CA ASN A 47 -0.04 17.30 -47.20
C ASN A 47 -0.93 17.51 -45.95
N ILE A 48 -0.86 16.63 -44.95
CA ILE A 48 -1.59 16.79 -43.69
C ILE A 48 -1.16 18.09 -42.99
N TRP A 49 0.15 18.33 -42.88
CA TRP A 49 0.67 19.54 -42.28
C TRP A 49 0.31 20.81 -43.05
N LEU A 50 0.36 20.79 -44.36
CA LEU A 50 -0.06 21.90 -45.22
C LEU A 50 -1.53 22.24 -45.01
N GLN A 51 -2.40 21.25 -44.88
CA GLN A 51 -3.83 21.49 -44.61
C GLN A 51 -4.06 22.21 -43.28
N PHE A 52 -3.29 21.84 -42.20
CA PHE A 52 -3.34 22.55 -40.92
C PHE A 52 -2.80 23.98 -41.05
N LYS A 53 -1.72 24.17 -41.79
CA LYS A 53 -1.10 25.47 -42.01
C LYS A 53 -2.01 26.41 -42.77
N TYR A 54 -2.56 25.96 -43.91
CA TYR A 54 -3.44 26.77 -44.75
C TYR A 54 -4.73 27.17 -44.07
N ALA A 55 -5.26 26.40 -43.15
CA ALA A 55 -6.41 26.79 -42.34
C ALA A 55 -6.25 28.14 -41.63
N GLY A 56 -4.99 28.53 -41.33
CA GLY A 56 -4.68 29.80 -40.67
C GLY A 56 -4.33 30.97 -41.61
N GLU A 57 -4.17 30.76 -42.91
CA GLU A 57 -3.67 31.81 -43.83
C GLU A 57 -4.57 33.04 -43.88
N ASN A 58 -5.87 32.85 -43.95
CA ASN A 58 -6.83 33.95 -43.92
C ASN A 58 -6.81 34.77 -42.62
N TYR A 59 -6.40 34.17 -41.52
CA TYR A 59 -6.23 34.85 -40.24
C TYR A 59 -4.92 35.63 -40.21
N ILE A 60 -3.85 35.02 -40.66
CA ILE A 60 -2.51 35.59 -40.73
C ILE A 60 -2.48 36.79 -41.69
N ALA A 61 -3.19 36.70 -42.82
CA ALA A 61 -3.35 37.81 -43.80
C ALA A 61 -3.95 39.09 -43.20
N LYS A 62 -4.65 38.97 -42.02
CA LYS A 62 -5.13 40.13 -41.27
C LYS A 62 -4.08 40.73 -40.32
N GLY A 63 -2.78 40.38 -40.50
CA GLY A 63 -1.66 41.01 -39.80
C GLY A 63 -1.37 40.45 -38.38
N LYS A 64 -1.95 39.31 -38.01
CA LYS A 64 -1.71 38.70 -36.71
C LYS A 64 -0.91 37.42 -36.85
N ALA A 65 0.38 37.48 -36.53
CA ALA A 65 1.19 36.27 -36.44
C ALA A 65 0.74 35.37 -35.26
N VAL A 66 0.52 34.07 -35.54
CA VAL A 66 0.19 33.06 -34.52
C VAL A 66 1.32 32.05 -34.48
N SER A 67 2.11 32.07 -33.40
CA SER A 67 3.23 31.17 -33.23
C SER A 67 2.85 29.74 -32.90
N ARG A 68 1.64 29.54 -32.32
CA ARG A 68 1.10 28.21 -31.96
C ARG A 68 -0.15 27.94 -32.75
N ASN A 69 0.00 27.24 -33.86
CA ASN A 69 -1.06 27.04 -34.84
C ASN A 69 -1.72 25.66 -34.78
N LEU A 70 -1.15 24.72 -34.01
CA LEU A 70 -1.72 23.39 -33.79
C LEU A 70 -2.08 23.18 -32.33
N ILE A 71 -3.15 22.45 -32.09
CA ILE A 71 -3.52 21.92 -30.78
C ILE A 71 -3.20 20.42 -30.77
N ALA A 72 -2.32 20.02 -29.87
CA ALA A 72 -1.99 18.64 -29.61
C ALA A 72 -2.79 18.16 -28.41
N MET A 73 -3.53 17.07 -28.55
CA MET A 73 -4.27 16.47 -27.45
C MET A 73 -3.95 14.99 -27.36
N GLU A 74 -3.95 14.47 -26.15
CA GLU A 74 -3.75 13.07 -25.81
C GLU A 74 -4.87 12.63 -24.88
N VAL A 75 -5.59 11.57 -25.23
CA VAL A 75 -6.73 11.07 -24.46
C VAL A 75 -6.60 9.58 -24.26
N SER A 76 -6.66 9.13 -23.03
CA SER A 76 -6.46 7.75 -22.64
C SER A 76 -7.61 7.29 -21.72
N PRO A 77 -8.55 6.47 -22.20
CA PRO A 77 -9.41 5.68 -21.31
C PRO A 77 -8.57 4.76 -20.43
N ALA A 78 -9.11 4.25 -19.34
CA ALA A 78 -8.42 3.19 -18.62
C ALA A 78 -8.36 1.91 -19.45
N LYS A 79 -7.38 1.05 -19.20
CA LYS A 79 -7.17 -0.18 -19.98
C LYS A 79 -8.40 -1.10 -19.93
N GLU A 80 -9.02 -1.17 -18.77
CA GLU A 80 -10.21 -1.98 -18.53
C GLU A 80 -11.43 -1.43 -19.28
N GLU A 81 -11.53 -0.10 -19.39
CA GLU A 81 -12.62 0.62 -20.03
C GLU A 81 -12.59 0.50 -21.56
N SER A 82 -11.39 0.50 -22.16
CA SER A 82 -11.20 0.43 -23.62
C SER A 82 -10.79 -0.95 -24.13
N LYS A 83 -10.82 -1.98 -23.27
CA LYS A 83 -10.42 -3.33 -23.67
C LYS A 83 -11.35 -3.89 -24.75
N GLY A 84 -10.77 -4.22 -25.89
CA GLY A 84 -11.50 -4.83 -27.02
C GLY A 84 -12.38 -3.87 -27.80
N TRP A 85 -12.15 -2.57 -27.68
CA TRP A 85 -12.89 -1.58 -28.50
C TRP A 85 -12.61 -1.79 -29.99
N SER A 86 -13.70 -1.72 -30.76
CA SER A 86 -13.64 -1.70 -32.22
C SER A 86 -13.23 -0.31 -32.75
N GLN A 87 -12.90 -0.26 -34.04
CA GLN A 87 -12.59 0.99 -34.74
C GLN A 87 -13.74 2.00 -34.64
N GLU A 88 -15.00 1.54 -34.73
CA GLU A 88 -16.20 2.40 -34.60
C GLU A 88 -16.33 2.98 -33.19
N GLN A 89 -15.94 2.22 -32.13
CA GLN A 89 -15.98 2.72 -30.77
C GLN A 89 -14.90 3.78 -30.54
N TRP A 90 -13.70 3.60 -31.10
CA TRP A 90 -12.64 4.61 -31.07
C TRP A 90 -13.03 5.87 -31.85
N ASN A 91 -13.68 5.71 -33.01
CA ASN A 91 -14.21 6.82 -33.84
C ASN A 91 -15.26 7.62 -33.04
N TRP A 92 -16.28 6.93 -32.49
CA TRP A 92 -17.27 7.56 -31.63
C TRP A 92 -16.63 8.32 -30.45
N PHE A 93 -15.68 7.70 -29.79
CA PHE A 93 -14.98 8.28 -28.64
C PHE A 93 -14.21 9.54 -29.04
N ALA A 94 -13.56 9.54 -30.19
CA ALA A 94 -12.81 10.69 -30.68
C ALA A 94 -13.75 11.89 -30.91
N HIS A 95 -14.86 11.70 -31.62
CA HIS A 95 -15.87 12.74 -31.86
C HIS A 95 -16.47 13.23 -30.53
N ARG A 96 -16.82 12.32 -29.63
CA ARG A 96 -17.36 12.65 -28.32
C ARG A 96 -16.39 13.53 -27.50
N PHE A 97 -15.09 13.26 -27.55
CA PHE A 97 -14.12 14.09 -26.88
C PHE A 97 -14.01 15.49 -27.46
N ILE A 98 -14.03 15.65 -28.77
CA ILE A 98 -14.06 16.95 -29.45
C ILE A 98 -15.31 17.74 -29.04
N GLU A 99 -16.51 17.14 -29.09
CA GLU A 99 -17.75 17.79 -28.64
C GLU A 99 -17.67 18.29 -27.18
N GLU A 100 -17.17 17.45 -26.27
CA GLU A 100 -17.05 17.85 -24.87
C GLU A 100 -16.04 18.98 -24.67
N MET A 101 -14.95 19.01 -25.44
CA MET A 101 -13.99 20.11 -25.43
C MET A 101 -14.65 21.44 -25.86
N ASP A 102 -15.53 21.42 -26.89
CA ASP A 102 -16.18 22.59 -27.42
C ASP A 102 -17.25 23.17 -26.48
N ARG A 103 -17.83 22.33 -25.59
CA ARG A 103 -18.83 22.78 -24.60
C ARG A 103 -18.25 23.61 -23.46
N ILE A 104 -16.94 23.53 -23.20
CA ILE A 104 -16.33 24.09 -21.99
C ILE A 104 -15.99 25.57 -22.18
N GLU A 105 -16.49 26.39 -21.25
CA GLU A 105 -16.18 27.80 -21.09
C GLU A 105 -15.73 28.04 -19.61
N PHE A 106 -14.76 28.88 -19.43
CA PHE A 106 -14.38 29.31 -18.08
C PHE A 106 -14.78 30.76 -17.85
N ARG A 107 -15.32 31.02 -16.67
CA ARG A 107 -15.63 32.36 -16.17
C ARG A 107 -14.85 32.63 -14.89
N ASP A 108 -14.43 33.86 -14.68
CA ASP A 108 -13.83 34.29 -13.44
C ASP A 108 -14.89 34.45 -12.31
N LYS A 109 -14.44 34.90 -11.16
CA LYS A 109 -15.32 35.10 -10.00
C LYS A 109 -16.39 36.18 -10.21
N ASP A 110 -16.16 37.07 -11.17
CA ASP A 110 -17.06 38.19 -11.52
C ASP A 110 -17.98 37.79 -12.70
N GLY A 111 -17.94 36.54 -13.11
CA GLY A 111 -18.76 36.02 -14.21
C GLY A 111 -18.24 36.36 -15.60
N LYS A 112 -17.10 37.05 -15.73
CA LYS A 112 -16.49 37.39 -17.03
C LYS A 112 -15.81 36.17 -17.63
N VAL A 113 -15.98 35.99 -18.96
CA VAL A 113 -15.34 34.87 -19.68
C VAL A 113 -13.83 35.00 -19.64
N SER A 114 -13.17 34.07 -18.97
CA SER A 114 -11.71 33.96 -18.89
C SER A 114 -11.13 33.03 -19.96
N SER A 115 -11.91 32.06 -20.43
CA SER A 115 -11.58 31.22 -21.60
C SER A 115 -12.84 30.87 -22.36
N LYS A 116 -12.88 31.25 -23.63
CA LYS A 116 -14.05 31.08 -24.52
C LYS A 116 -14.22 29.61 -24.90
N ARG A 117 -15.47 29.26 -25.28
CA ARG A 117 -15.72 27.98 -25.97
C ARG A 117 -14.86 27.88 -27.22
N MET A 118 -14.49 26.66 -27.55
CA MET A 118 -13.80 26.34 -28.79
C MET A 118 -14.81 25.87 -29.84
N ASP A 119 -14.33 25.70 -31.04
CA ASP A 119 -15.10 25.20 -32.20
C ASP A 119 -14.19 24.22 -32.96
N LEU A 120 -13.80 23.17 -32.26
CA LEU A 120 -12.87 22.15 -32.76
C LEU A 120 -13.58 21.27 -33.82
N ALA A 121 -14.88 21.05 -33.66
CA ALA A 121 -15.68 20.30 -34.64
C ALA A 121 -15.63 20.93 -36.04
N HIS A 122 -15.54 22.27 -36.15
CA HIS A 122 -15.34 22.98 -37.41
C HIS A 122 -13.87 23.29 -37.75
N SER A 123 -12.94 22.72 -36.99
CA SER A 123 -11.50 22.77 -37.32
C SER A 123 -11.10 21.53 -38.12
N LYS A 124 -9.99 21.63 -38.84
CA LYS A 124 -9.37 20.44 -39.43
C LYS A 124 -8.70 19.63 -38.31
N TRP A 125 -9.02 18.35 -38.18
CA TRP A 125 -8.36 17.51 -37.19
C TRP A 125 -8.25 16.05 -37.66
N LEU A 126 -7.29 15.34 -37.02
CA LEU A 126 -6.94 13.95 -37.26
C LEU A 126 -6.68 13.27 -35.92
N ALA A 127 -7.21 12.06 -35.73
CA ALA A 127 -6.97 11.23 -34.54
C ALA A 127 -6.25 9.93 -34.91
N MET A 128 -5.20 9.63 -34.19
CA MET A 128 -4.40 8.41 -34.30
C MET A 128 -4.43 7.63 -32.97
N LEU A 129 -4.60 6.31 -33.05
CA LEU A 129 -4.55 5.42 -31.89
C LEU A 129 -3.14 4.87 -31.74
N HIS A 130 -2.62 4.95 -30.51
CA HIS A 130 -1.31 4.40 -30.14
C HIS A 130 -1.44 3.34 -29.05
N HIS A 131 -0.65 2.26 -29.16
CA HIS A 131 -0.60 1.14 -28.22
C HIS A 131 0.71 1.06 -27.42
N ASP A 132 1.67 1.92 -27.69
CA ASP A 132 3.05 1.86 -27.23
C ASP A 132 3.31 2.49 -25.87
N ALA A 133 2.27 2.90 -25.13
CA ALA A 133 2.47 3.37 -23.76
C ALA A 133 3.14 2.30 -22.91
N LYS A 134 4.15 2.69 -22.11
CA LYS A 134 4.82 1.78 -21.16
C LYS A 134 3.85 1.08 -20.20
N SER A 135 2.68 1.67 -20.01
CA SER A 135 1.57 1.12 -19.22
C SER A 135 0.70 0.12 -20.01
N GLY A 136 0.92 -0.03 -21.31
CA GLY A 136 0.06 -0.82 -22.20
C GLY A 136 -1.36 -0.27 -22.31
N ILE A 137 -1.56 1.02 -22.05
CA ILE A 137 -2.87 1.68 -22.15
C ILE A 137 -3.01 2.32 -23.52
N PRO A 138 -4.00 1.95 -24.35
CA PRO A 138 -4.26 2.61 -25.61
C PRO A 138 -4.62 4.09 -25.42
N HIS A 139 -4.19 4.94 -26.33
CA HIS A 139 -4.47 6.36 -26.24
C HIS A 139 -4.57 7.01 -27.62
N LEU A 140 -5.49 7.97 -27.73
CA LEU A 140 -5.64 8.77 -28.93
C LEU A 140 -4.73 9.99 -28.90
N HIS A 141 -4.04 10.24 -29.99
CA HIS A 141 -3.38 11.49 -30.30
C HIS A 141 -4.21 12.28 -31.30
N PHE A 142 -4.57 13.51 -30.93
CA PHE A 142 -5.25 14.43 -31.82
C PHE A 142 -4.29 15.51 -32.32
N MET A 143 -4.33 15.72 -33.59
CA MET A 143 -3.74 16.88 -34.26
C MET A 143 -4.89 17.75 -34.73
N VAL A 144 -5.06 18.92 -34.17
CA VAL A 144 -6.18 19.82 -34.47
C VAL A 144 -5.63 21.17 -34.90
N SER A 145 -6.05 21.65 -36.03
CA SER A 145 -5.78 23.03 -36.42
C SER A 145 -6.37 23.99 -35.38
N ARG A 146 -5.61 24.98 -34.98
CA ARG A 146 -6.10 26.03 -34.09
C ARG A 146 -7.14 26.93 -34.81
N PHE A 147 -7.21 26.84 -36.13
CA PHE A 147 -8.13 27.62 -36.94
C PHE A 147 -9.28 26.75 -37.43
N THR A 148 -10.48 27.29 -37.38
CA THR A 148 -11.66 26.71 -38.02
C THR A 148 -11.58 26.85 -39.54
N VAL A 149 -12.37 26.07 -40.26
CA VAL A 149 -12.40 26.10 -41.72
C VAL A 149 -12.82 27.46 -42.30
N ASP A 150 -13.56 28.24 -41.52
CA ASP A 150 -13.96 29.60 -41.86
C ASP A 150 -12.96 30.69 -41.39
N GLY A 151 -11.77 30.26 -40.85
CA GLY A 151 -10.66 31.13 -40.50
C GLY A 151 -10.79 31.84 -39.13
N ARG A 152 -11.68 31.39 -38.26
CA ARG A 152 -11.71 31.85 -36.84
C ARG A 152 -10.62 31.13 -36.06
N ILE A 153 -10.14 31.75 -35.00
CA ILE A 153 -9.10 31.15 -34.13
C ILE A 153 -9.72 30.62 -32.84
N ASN A 154 -9.40 29.39 -32.48
CA ASN A 154 -9.78 28.79 -31.23
C ASN A 154 -8.99 29.36 -30.06
N ASP A 155 -9.68 29.66 -28.95
CA ASP A 155 -9.08 30.12 -27.71
C ASP A 155 -8.42 28.95 -26.97
N THR A 156 -7.12 28.98 -26.88
CA THR A 156 -6.30 27.95 -26.21
C THR A 156 -5.94 28.30 -24.76
N ASN A 157 -6.57 29.36 -24.19
CA ASN A 157 -6.40 29.67 -22.78
C ASN A 157 -7.01 28.53 -21.93
N LEU A 158 -6.31 28.10 -20.90
CA LEU A 158 -6.70 27.00 -20.00
C LEU A 158 -7.02 25.67 -20.72
N ILE A 159 -6.47 25.44 -21.94
CA ILE A 159 -6.81 24.29 -22.76
C ILE A 159 -6.54 22.94 -22.06
N GLY A 160 -5.48 22.86 -21.26
CA GLY A 160 -5.19 21.64 -20.45
C GLY A 160 -6.28 21.36 -19.41
N LEU A 161 -6.86 22.43 -18.82
CA LEU A 161 -7.97 22.28 -17.89
C LEU A 161 -9.25 21.91 -18.61
N LYS A 162 -9.51 22.47 -19.83
CA LYS A 162 -10.62 22.04 -20.67
C LYS A 162 -10.54 20.54 -20.99
N ALA A 163 -9.37 20.03 -21.36
CA ALA A 163 -9.18 18.61 -21.63
C ALA A 163 -9.49 17.74 -20.40
N THR A 164 -9.06 18.17 -19.22
CA THR A 164 -9.38 17.47 -17.97
C THR A 164 -10.88 17.47 -17.69
N MET A 165 -11.57 18.59 -17.91
CA MET A 165 -13.01 18.68 -17.67
C MET A 165 -13.80 17.87 -18.69
N ALA A 166 -13.42 17.89 -20.00
CA ALA A 166 -14.00 17.03 -21.02
C ALA A 166 -13.86 15.55 -20.66
N ALA A 167 -12.67 15.15 -20.21
CA ALA A 167 -12.43 13.80 -19.71
C ALA A 167 -13.34 13.44 -18.53
N ASN A 168 -13.50 14.34 -17.56
CA ASN A 168 -14.37 14.10 -16.40
C ASN A 168 -15.85 14.04 -16.79
N SER A 169 -16.30 14.86 -17.75
CA SER A 169 -17.67 14.81 -18.29
C SER A 169 -17.98 13.45 -18.93
N ILE A 170 -17.04 12.94 -19.75
CA ILE A 170 -17.19 11.62 -20.35
C ILE A 170 -17.14 10.52 -19.27
N ASN A 171 -16.20 10.58 -18.32
CA ASN A 171 -16.13 9.64 -17.21
C ASN A 171 -17.47 9.56 -16.47
N GLN A 172 -18.07 10.70 -16.18
CA GLN A 172 -19.36 10.76 -15.49
C GLN A 172 -20.48 10.15 -16.33
N SER A 173 -20.55 10.46 -17.63
CA SER A 173 -21.58 9.93 -18.52
C SER A 173 -21.48 8.43 -18.77
N MET A 174 -20.25 7.87 -18.67
CA MET A 174 -19.95 6.45 -18.85
C MET A 174 -19.92 5.66 -17.54
N GLY A 175 -20.10 6.31 -16.39
CA GLY A 175 -19.97 5.66 -15.08
C GLY A 175 -18.53 5.27 -14.74
N TRP A 176 -17.53 5.87 -15.38
CA TRP A 176 -16.12 5.61 -15.13
C TRP A 176 -15.59 6.45 -13.98
N LYS A 177 -14.56 5.93 -13.28
CA LYS A 177 -13.89 6.69 -12.21
C LYS A 177 -13.27 7.97 -12.76
N GLN A 178 -13.45 9.06 -12.03
CA GLN A 178 -12.81 10.32 -12.36
C GLN A 178 -11.32 10.29 -12.01
N SER A 179 -10.51 11.05 -12.74
CA SER A 179 -9.06 11.17 -12.49
C SER A 179 -8.74 11.64 -11.07
N ARG A 180 -9.61 12.48 -10.49
CA ARG A 180 -9.48 12.95 -9.11
C ARG A 180 -9.69 11.81 -8.11
N GLU A 181 -10.71 10.98 -8.30
CA GLU A 181 -11.01 9.82 -7.43
C GLU A 181 -9.84 8.84 -7.44
N ILE A 182 -9.34 8.49 -8.62
CA ILE A 182 -8.15 7.64 -8.78
C ILE A 182 -6.93 8.25 -8.07
N SER A 183 -6.74 9.58 -8.20
CA SER A 183 -5.65 10.28 -7.51
C SER A 183 -5.79 10.24 -5.99
N GLU A 184 -6.99 10.42 -5.45
CA GLU A 184 -7.24 10.35 -4.01
C GLU A 184 -7.08 8.91 -3.47
N GLU A 185 -7.54 7.89 -4.20
CA GLU A 185 -7.29 6.48 -3.87
C GLU A 185 -5.78 6.19 -3.81
N HIS A 186 -5.03 6.62 -4.82
CA HIS A 186 -3.56 6.44 -4.84
C HIS A 186 -2.88 7.15 -3.66
N LYS A 187 -3.31 8.39 -3.34
CA LYS A 187 -2.76 9.11 -2.19
C LYS A 187 -3.08 8.43 -0.87
N ALA A 188 -4.30 7.89 -0.73
CA ALA A 188 -4.70 7.16 0.46
C ALA A 188 -3.86 5.89 0.65
N GLU A 189 -3.69 5.08 -0.40
CA GLU A 189 -2.85 3.88 -0.37
C GLU A 189 -1.38 4.21 -0.07
N ILE A 190 -0.82 5.22 -0.74
CA ILE A 190 0.56 5.65 -0.48
C ILE A 190 0.70 6.13 0.97
N LYS A 191 -0.26 6.91 1.46
CA LYS A 191 -0.28 7.41 2.83
C LYS A 191 -0.23 6.27 3.84
N GLU A 192 -1.07 5.26 3.67
CA GLU A 192 -1.11 4.09 4.53
C GLU A 192 0.21 3.30 4.48
N ALA A 193 0.73 3.06 3.27
CA ALA A 193 2.03 2.41 3.09
C ALA A 193 3.17 3.17 3.79
N LEU A 194 3.17 4.51 3.74
CA LEU A 194 4.19 5.33 4.41
C LEU A 194 4.07 5.25 5.95
N TYR A 195 2.86 5.27 6.49
CA TYR A 195 2.67 5.08 7.93
C TYR A 195 3.11 3.69 8.39
N ASP A 196 2.82 2.65 7.61
CA ASP A 196 3.30 1.30 7.88
C ASP A 196 4.83 1.19 7.86
N ILE A 197 5.48 1.85 6.89
CA ILE A 197 6.94 1.92 6.82
C ILE A 197 7.48 2.60 8.08
N LEU A 198 6.93 3.76 8.45
CA LEU A 198 7.37 4.52 9.62
C LEU A 198 7.21 3.72 10.91
N ARG A 199 6.11 2.97 11.10
CA ARG A 199 5.89 2.10 12.27
C ARG A 199 6.92 0.96 12.39
N LYS A 200 7.40 0.45 11.24
CA LYS A 200 8.36 -0.67 11.19
C LYS A 200 9.83 -0.23 11.20
N MET A 201 10.11 1.06 11.24
CA MET A 201 11.46 1.59 11.30
C MET A 201 11.88 1.81 12.76
N ASN A 202 12.92 1.13 13.22
CA ASN A 202 13.46 1.30 14.59
C ASN A 202 14.11 2.67 14.80
N ARG A 203 14.63 3.26 13.72
CA ARG A 203 15.24 4.59 13.68
C ARG A 203 14.86 5.25 12.36
N PHE A 204 14.56 6.56 12.37
CA PHE A 204 14.33 7.29 11.14
C PHE A 204 15.66 7.57 10.43
N ASP A 205 15.76 7.12 9.19
CA ASP A 205 16.85 7.38 8.26
C ASP A 205 16.30 7.47 6.84
N TRP A 206 16.73 8.47 6.08
CA TRP A 206 16.24 8.70 4.71
C TRP A 206 16.58 7.56 3.76
N GLY A 207 17.76 6.96 3.87
CA GLY A 207 18.19 5.85 3.02
C GLY A 207 17.32 4.62 3.25
N VAL A 208 17.14 4.25 4.51
CA VAL A 208 16.27 3.14 4.91
C VAL A 208 14.81 3.40 4.50
N PHE A 209 14.33 4.63 4.68
CA PHE A 209 12.98 5.02 4.29
C PHE A 209 12.74 4.84 2.78
N LEU A 210 13.67 5.33 1.94
CA LEU A 210 13.60 5.18 0.49
C LEU A 210 13.66 3.71 0.04
N GLN A 211 14.51 2.91 0.69
CA GLN A 211 14.59 1.48 0.41
C GLN A 211 13.25 0.79 0.71
N LYS A 212 12.64 1.05 1.87
CA LYS A 212 11.34 0.48 2.23
C LYS A 212 10.21 0.92 1.31
N ILE A 213 10.23 2.16 0.81
CA ILE A 213 9.31 2.64 -0.22
C ILE A 213 9.46 1.80 -1.50
N LYS A 214 10.70 1.51 -1.91
CA LYS A 214 10.98 0.69 -3.09
C LYS A 214 10.53 -0.75 -2.92
N GLU A 215 10.72 -1.33 -1.74
CA GLU A 215 10.24 -2.69 -1.40
C GLU A 215 8.70 -2.81 -1.49
N ARG A 216 7.97 -1.70 -1.30
CA ARG A 216 6.50 -1.62 -1.49
C ARG A 216 6.07 -1.36 -2.94
N GLY A 217 7.00 -1.37 -3.90
CA GLY A 217 6.71 -1.16 -5.32
C GLY A 217 6.55 0.30 -5.74
N TYR A 218 6.85 1.25 -4.85
CA TYR A 218 6.89 2.68 -5.19
C TYR A 218 8.33 3.12 -5.49
N SER A 219 8.48 4.25 -6.17
CA SER A 219 9.77 4.95 -6.26
C SER A 219 9.65 6.34 -5.65
N ALA A 220 10.73 6.82 -5.05
CA ALA A 220 10.75 8.14 -4.44
C ALA A 220 11.98 8.93 -4.90
N GLU A 221 11.78 10.23 -5.07
CA GLU A 221 12.83 11.20 -5.43
C GLU A 221 12.94 12.24 -4.32
N LEU A 222 14.15 12.40 -3.76
CA LEU A 222 14.41 13.45 -2.77
C LEU A 222 14.70 14.78 -3.47
N LYS A 223 14.18 15.86 -2.93
CA LYS A 223 14.59 17.22 -3.25
C LYS A 223 15.51 17.70 -2.15
N LYS A 224 16.77 18.01 -2.50
CA LYS A 224 17.77 18.55 -1.58
C LYS A 224 18.00 20.03 -1.88
N ASP A 225 18.36 20.78 -0.86
CA ASP A 225 18.83 22.17 -0.99
C ASP A 225 20.32 22.25 -1.36
N SER A 226 20.87 23.46 -1.37
CA SER A 226 22.30 23.72 -1.65
C SER A 226 23.25 23.12 -0.62
N ASN A 227 22.78 22.83 0.59
CA ASN A 227 23.56 22.25 1.68
C ASN A 227 23.46 20.72 1.72
N GLY A 228 22.68 20.11 0.80
CA GLY A 228 22.43 18.68 0.76
C GLY A 228 21.31 18.19 1.67
N GLU A 229 20.64 19.10 2.40
CA GLU A 229 19.53 18.78 3.27
C GLU A 229 18.26 18.44 2.50
N VAL A 230 17.48 17.48 3.00
CA VAL A 230 16.24 17.06 2.36
C VAL A 230 15.12 18.05 2.68
N VAL A 231 14.74 18.84 1.69
CA VAL A 231 13.66 19.85 1.79
C VAL A 231 12.32 19.33 1.28
N GLY A 232 12.30 18.19 0.61
CA GLY A 232 11.07 17.58 0.10
C GLY A 232 11.31 16.24 -0.54
N TYR A 233 10.24 15.53 -0.87
CA TYR A 233 10.30 14.32 -1.67
C TYR A 233 9.01 14.10 -2.45
N ARG A 234 9.13 13.32 -3.51
CA ARG A 234 8.01 12.90 -4.36
C ARG A 234 7.96 11.39 -4.41
N ILE A 235 6.75 10.85 -4.42
CA ILE A 235 6.52 9.42 -4.60
C ILE A 235 5.88 9.19 -5.95
N LYS A 236 6.37 8.17 -6.67
CA LYS A 236 5.81 7.71 -7.94
C LYS A 236 5.10 6.38 -7.74
N ARG A 237 3.90 6.31 -8.29
CA ARG A 237 3.13 5.07 -8.46
C ARG A 237 2.81 4.93 -9.95
N GLY A 238 3.46 3.99 -10.63
CA GLY A 238 3.41 3.93 -12.09
C GLY A 238 3.84 5.25 -12.73
N ASN A 239 2.96 5.86 -13.53
CA ASN A 239 3.22 7.14 -14.18
C ASN A 239 2.84 8.36 -13.33
N SER A 240 2.12 8.15 -12.23
CA SER A 240 1.66 9.25 -11.35
C SER A 240 2.73 9.64 -10.37
N LYS A 241 2.87 10.95 -10.12
CA LYS A 241 3.82 11.54 -9.18
C LYS A 241 3.07 12.39 -8.18
N TYR A 242 3.35 12.18 -6.90
CA TYR A 242 2.73 12.90 -5.79
C TYR A 242 3.79 13.54 -4.92
N ASN A 243 3.64 14.82 -4.61
CA ASN A 243 4.47 15.46 -3.60
C ASN A 243 4.06 14.95 -2.21
N ALA A 244 4.99 14.87 -1.29
CA ALA A 244 4.69 14.45 0.09
C ALA A 244 3.58 15.31 0.74
N SER A 245 3.53 16.61 0.43
CA SER A 245 2.49 17.53 0.92
C SER A 245 1.09 17.24 0.39
N GLU A 246 0.98 16.62 -0.80
CA GLU A 246 -0.30 16.21 -1.39
C GLU A 246 -0.81 14.91 -0.79
N ILE A 247 0.09 14.04 -0.31
CA ILE A 247 -0.23 12.78 0.36
C ILE A 247 -0.67 13.05 1.80
N GLY A 248 0.06 13.92 2.51
CA GLY A 248 -0.30 14.29 3.87
C GLY A 248 0.65 15.31 4.49
N ARG A 249 0.09 16.30 5.20
CA ARG A 249 0.87 17.35 5.86
C ARG A 249 1.88 16.81 6.86
N GLN A 250 1.56 15.68 7.51
CA GLN A 250 2.44 15.05 8.50
C GLN A 250 3.61 14.28 7.86
N LEU A 251 3.48 13.96 6.56
CA LEU A 251 4.48 13.21 5.82
C LEU A 251 5.45 14.11 5.04
N THR A 252 5.37 15.44 5.17
CA THR A 252 6.35 16.36 4.55
C THR A 252 7.75 16.14 5.13
N ALA A 253 8.79 16.46 4.36
CA ALA A 253 10.18 16.27 4.79
C ALA A 253 10.49 16.90 6.15
N SER A 254 9.92 18.08 6.43
CA SER A 254 10.09 18.79 7.70
C SER A 254 9.35 18.18 8.89
N ARG A 255 8.39 17.28 8.64
CA ARG A 255 7.52 16.72 9.71
C ARG A 255 7.62 15.22 9.86
N ILE A 256 8.12 14.51 8.86
CA ILE A 256 8.10 13.05 8.83
C ILE A 256 8.84 12.41 10.00
N GLU A 257 9.97 12.98 10.43
CA GLU A 257 10.72 12.48 11.58
C GLU A 257 9.96 12.69 12.88
N VAL A 258 9.29 13.84 13.04
CA VAL A 258 8.42 14.11 14.19
C VAL A 258 7.25 13.12 14.19
N THR A 259 6.66 12.86 13.04
CA THR A 259 5.58 11.88 12.88
C THR A 259 6.06 10.48 13.24
N TRP A 260 7.25 10.07 12.80
CA TRP A 260 7.85 8.81 13.18
C TRP A 260 7.99 8.68 14.71
N ARG A 261 8.55 9.70 15.37
CA ARG A 261 8.72 9.72 16.85
C ARG A 261 7.37 9.61 17.57
N GLN A 262 6.34 10.31 17.09
CA GLN A 262 5.01 10.25 17.68
C GLN A 262 4.38 8.87 17.54
N LEU A 263 4.48 8.24 16.37
CA LEU A 263 3.96 6.89 16.13
C LEU A 263 4.60 5.85 17.07
N HIS A 264 5.90 5.93 17.30
CA HIS A 264 6.57 5.02 18.22
C HIS A 264 6.18 5.25 19.68
N LYS A 265 6.05 6.51 20.10
CA LYS A 265 5.54 6.86 21.42
C LYS A 265 4.12 6.34 21.66
N ASP A 266 3.25 6.45 20.66
CA ASP A 266 1.87 5.97 20.73
C ASP A 266 1.83 4.43 20.77
N MET A 267 2.67 3.73 20.01
CA MET A 267 2.82 2.27 20.04
C MET A 267 3.34 1.77 21.40
N ASP A 268 4.31 2.44 21.99
CA ASP A 268 4.83 2.11 23.32
C ASP A 268 3.74 2.28 24.40
N ALA A 269 2.96 3.37 24.32
CA ALA A 269 1.84 3.63 25.22
C ALA A 269 0.71 2.59 25.06
N GLU A 270 0.38 2.19 23.84
CA GLU A 270 -0.61 1.16 23.57
C GLU A 270 -0.15 -0.22 24.07
N THR A 271 1.13 -0.55 23.85
CA THR A 271 1.75 -1.79 24.38
C THR A 271 1.73 -1.81 25.88
N ALA A 272 2.03 -0.68 26.55
CA ALA A 272 1.97 -0.56 28.01
C ALA A 272 0.53 -0.74 28.52
N LYS A 273 -0.47 -0.13 27.88
CA LYS A 273 -1.89 -0.32 28.23
C LYS A 273 -2.35 -1.76 28.07
N ARG A 274 -1.96 -2.43 26.97
CA ARG A 274 -2.29 -3.84 26.76
C ARG A 274 -1.71 -4.73 27.87
N LYS A 275 -0.42 -4.54 28.21
CA LYS A 275 0.22 -5.27 29.32
C LYS A 275 -0.46 -5.02 30.66
N ALA A 276 -0.87 -3.77 30.94
CA ALA A 276 -1.59 -3.42 32.16
C ALA A 276 -2.97 -4.09 32.21
N ASN A 277 -3.72 -4.12 31.10
CA ASN A 277 -5.01 -4.79 31.02
C ASN A 277 -4.86 -6.32 31.15
N GLU A 278 -3.85 -6.93 30.52
CA GLU A 278 -3.54 -8.35 30.70
C GLU A 278 -3.21 -8.70 32.16
N GLN A 279 -2.42 -7.84 32.81
CA GLN A 279 -2.10 -8.04 34.23
C GLN A 279 -3.33 -7.89 35.13
N LYS A 280 -4.19 -6.90 34.85
CA LYS A 280 -5.45 -6.71 35.57
C LYS A 280 -6.38 -7.91 35.42
N ALA A 281 -6.56 -8.41 34.18
CA ALA A 281 -7.34 -9.61 33.92
C ALA A 281 -6.81 -10.85 34.65
N ARG A 282 -5.48 -11.00 34.76
CA ARG A 282 -4.85 -12.08 35.52
C ARG A 282 -5.12 -11.97 37.03
N ILE A 283 -5.08 -10.76 37.58
CA ILE A 283 -5.39 -10.51 39.00
C ILE A 283 -6.87 -10.82 39.25
N GLU A 284 -7.79 -10.33 38.43
CA GLU A 284 -9.24 -10.59 38.54
C GLU A 284 -9.56 -12.10 38.40
N TYR A 285 -8.85 -12.80 37.53
CA TYR A 285 -8.97 -14.26 37.39
C TYR A 285 -8.48 -14.99 38.67
N ALA A 286 -7.33 -14.60 39.20
CA ALA A 286 -6.78 -15.18 40.44
C ALA A 286 -7.70 -14.89 41.66
N GLU A 287 -8.30 -13.71 41.74
CA GLU A 287 -9.25 -13.35 42.79
C GLU A 287 -10.56 -14.12 42.70
N ARG A 288 -11.08 -14.41 41.50
CA ARG A 288 -12.30 -15.22 41.31
C ARG A 288 -12.09 -16.69 41.60
N HIS A 289 -10.85 -17.19 41.38
CA HIS A 289 -10.49 -18.59 41.59
C HIS A 289 -9.56 -18.68 42.82
N HIS A 290 -10.09 -18.35 43.99
CA HIS A 290 -9.37 -18.55 45.24
C HIS A 290 -9.19 -20.05 45.45
N PHE A 291 -8.01 -20.56 45.06
CA PHE A 291 -7.56 -21.88 45.50
C PHE A 291 -7.12 -21.75 46.97
N VAL A 292 -8.02 -22.16 47.85
CA VAL A 292 -7.63 -22.36 49.25
C VAL A 292 -6.84 -23.66 49.27
N CYS A 293 -5.51 -23.55 49.25
CA CYS A 293 -4.67 -24.69 49.54
C CYS A 293 -4.82 -24.99 51.05
N GLU A 294 -5.61 -25.96 51.41
CA GLU A 294 -5.58 -26.51 52.77
C GLU A 294 -4.19 -27.04 53.08
N PRO A 295 -3.67 -26.87 54.31
CA PRO A 295 -2.38 -27.38 54.68
C PRO A 295 -2.36 -28.90 54.52
N ILE A 296 -1.43 -29.41 53.75
CA ILE A 296 -1.24 -30.85 53.48
C ILE A 296 -1.10 -31.59 54.80
N SER A 297 -2.07 -32.48 55.13
CA SER A 297 -1.95 -33.38 56.26
C SER A 297 -0.78 -34.38 56.02
N PRO A 298 -0.03 -34.74 57.03
CA PRO A 298 1.07 -35.70 56.86
C PRO A 298 0.62 -37.11 56.44
N ASP A 299 -0.69 -37.42 56.49
CA ASP A 299 -1.28 -38.71 56.08
C ASP A 299 -1.85 -38.74 54.67
N THR A 300 -1.56 -37.75 53.85
CA THR A 300 -2.09 -37.72 52.46
C THR A 300 -1.43 -38.79 51.61
N LYS A 301 -2.24 -39.62 50.93
CA LYS A 301 -1.75 -40.56 49.92
C LYS A 301 -0.95 -39.84 48.85
N LYS A 302 0.13 -40.46 48.38
CA LYS A 302 1.03 -39.96 47.36
C LYS A 302 0.87 -40.84 46.14
N GLU A 303 0.81 -40.21 44.99
CA GLU A 303 0.90 -40.88 43.70
C GLU A 303 2.35 -40.81 43.20
N HIS A 304 2.83 -41.93 42.67
CA HIS A 304 4.18 -42.09 42.20
C HIS A 304 4.24 -41.94 40.70
N PHE A 305 5.10 -41.02 40.24
CA PHE A 305 5.32 -40.77 38.83
C PHE A 305 6.75 -41.06 38.45
N GLU A 306 6.92 -41.75 37.30
CA GLU A 306 8.23 -42.13 36.75
C GLU A 306 8.38 -41.52 35.35
N PHE A 307 9.50 -40.87 35.07
CA PHE A 307 9.83 -40.26 33.79
C PHE A 307 11.21 -40.63 33.30
N ASP A 308 11.32 -40.99 32.03
CA ASP A 308 12.56 -41.24 31.33
C ASP A 308 12.97 -40.03 30.49
N ARG A 309 14.12 -39.47 30.74
CA ARG A 309 14.69 -38.41 29.93
C ARG A 309 15.64 -38.98 28.88
N ASN A 310 15.21 -38.98 27.61
CA ASN A 310 16.08 -39.35 26.49
C ASN A 310 17.04 -38.18 26.17
N MET A 311 18.33 -38.39 26.42
CA MET A 311 19.38 -37.43 26.07
C MET A 311 19.73 -37.55 24.59
N VAL A 312 19.81 -36.40 23.89
CA VAL A 312 20.02 -36.31 22.42
C VAL A 312 21.42 -36.79 21.97
N ASP A 313 22.39 -36.98 22.88
CA ASP A 313 23.80 -37.25 22.59
C ASP A 313 24.30 -38.63 23.04
N GLY A 314 23.47 -39.68 22.99
CA GLY A 314 23.93 -41.07 23.18
C GLY A 314 24.43 -41.42 24.59
N LYS A 315 24.06 -40.68 25.59
CA LYS A 315 24.18 -41.03 27.00
C LYS A 315 22.95 -41.78 27.49
N GLU A 316 23.10 -42.66 28.47
CA GLU A 316 22.03 -43.44 29.06
C GLU A 316 20.87 -42.53 29.50
N ALA A 317 19.63 -43.01 29.31
CA ALA A 317 18.43 -42.31 29.74
C ALA A 317 18.48 -42.08 31.26
N GLU A 318 18.32 -40.85 31.72
CA GLU A 318 18.18 -40.54 33.12
C GLU A 318 16.75 -40.81 33.56
N HIS A 319 16.58 -41.70 34.55
CA HIS A 319 15.29 -42.06 35.10
C HIS A 319 15.01 -41.22 36.35
N PHE A 320 13.85 -40.54 36.38
CA PHE A 320 13.43 -39.70 37.49
C PHE A 320 12.14 -40.23 38.10
N THR A 321 12.13 -40.33 39.42
CA THR A 321 10.93 -40.68 40.19
C THR A 321 10.60 -39.59 41.17
N PHE A 322 9.30 -39.28 41.32
CA PHE A 322 8.86 -38.33 42.33
C PHE A 322 7.45 -38.66 42.83
N ASP A 323 7.18 -38.34 44.07
CA ASP A 323 5.89 -38.54 44.73
C ASP A 323 5.13 -37.21 44.77
N VAL A 324 3.94 -37.20 44.25
CA VAL A 324 3.00 -36.06 44.28
C VAL A 324 1.85 -36.41 45.21
N SER A 325 1.45 -35.48 46.10
CA SER A 325 0.28 -35.72 46.97
C SER A 325 -1.02 -35.77 46.14
N GLU A 326 -1.93 -36.69 46.48
CA GLU A 326 -3.21 -36.90 45.81
C GLU A 326 -4.00 -35.60 45.67
N ASN A 327 -3.92 -34.72 46.68
CA ASN A 327 -4.63 -33.40 46.62
C ASN A 327 -4.07 -32.48 45.53
N VAL A 328 -2.78 -32.59 45.14
CA VAL A 328 -2.19 -31.80 44.05
C VAL A 328 -2.64 -32.37 42.71
N VAL A 329 -2.67 -33.70 42.57
CA VAL A 329 -3.17 -34.40 41.38
C VAL A 329 -4.64 -34.10 41.15
N ASP A 330 -5.46 -34.15 42.21
CA ASP A 330 -6.89 -33.82 42.14
C ASP A 330 -7.14 -32.34 41.78
N ALA A 331 -6.36 -31.41 42.36
CA ALA A 331 -6.46 -30.00 42.05
C ALA A 331 -6.05 -29.72 40.59
N MET A 332 -5.01 -30.39 40.09
CA MET A 332 -4.59 -30.30 38.67
C MET A 332 -5.68 -30.92 37.78
N SER A 333 -6.19 -32.12 38.09
CA SER A 333 -7.23 -32.81 37.35
C SER A 333 -8.52 -32.00 37.27
N SER A 334 -8.93 -31.36 38.37
CA SER A 334 -10.14 -30.51 38.39
C SER A 334 -9.96 -29.23 37.57
N THR A 335 -8.73 -28.66 37.55
CA THR A 335 -8.41 -27.47 36.76
C THR A 335 -8.35 -27.78 35.26
N PHE A 336 -7.78 -28.92 34.89
CA PHE A 336 -7.70 -29.33 33.49
C PHE A 336 -9.05 -29.83 32.97
N LYS A 337 -9.86 -30.48 33.80
CA LYS A 337 -11.23 -30.88 33.45
C LYS A 337 -12.15 -29.69 33.17
N ALA A 338 -11.93 -28.56 33.83
CA ALA A 338 -12.63 -27.30 33.52
C ALA A 338 -12.20 -26.69 32.19
N LEU A 339 -11.04 -27.07 31.67
CA LEU A 339 -10.50 -26.63 30.38
C LEU A 339 -10.77 -27.63 29.24
N GLU A 340 -11.12 -28.90 29.57
CA GLU A 340 -11.44 -29.96 28.60
C GLU A 340 -12.69 -29.64 27.76
N ASP A 341 -13.65 -28.91 28.33
CA ASP A 341 -14.85 -28.42 27.63
C ASP A 341 -14.54 -27.32 26.60
N GLU A 342 -13.36 -26.71 26.68
CA GLU A 342 -12.92 -25.60 25.81
C GLU A 342 -11.86 -26.02 24.78
N PHE A 343 -11.17 -27.17 25.01
CA PHE A 343 -10.08 -27.64 24.15
C PHE A 343 -10.07 -29.17 24.05
N ASP A 344 -9.97 -29.69 22.84
CA ASP A 344 -9.91 -31.13 22.54
C ASP A 344 -8.51 -31.69 22.84
N PHE A 345 -8.26 -32.16 24.07
CA PHE A 345 -6.99 -32.76 24.48
C PHE A 345 -7.21 -33.95 25.45
N VAL A 346 -6.25 -34.88 25.48
CA VAL A 346 -6.28 -36.01 26.41
C VAL A 346 -5.75 -35.56 27.77
N LEU A 347 -6.65 -35.54 28.79
CA LEU A 347 -6.36 -35.01 30.13
C LEU A 347 -5.12 -35.66 30.78
N GLU A 348 -4.93 -36.96 30.65
CA GLU A 348 -3.78 -37.70 31.18
C GLU A 348 -2.45 -37.20 30.61
N GLU A 349 -2.35 -37.00 29.29
CA GLU A 349 -1.16 -36.52 28.60
C GLU A 349 -0.77 -35.10 29.03
N VAL A 350 -1.77 -34.25 29.28
CA VAL A 350 -1.53 -32.87 29.73
C VAL A 350 -1.05 -32.82 31.17
N ILE A 351 -1.58 -33.67 32.03
CA ILE A 351 -1.14 -33.79 33.42
C ILE A 351 0.31 -34.27 33.46
N GLU A 352 0.63 -35.33 32.75
CA GLU A 352 2.00 -35.88 32.66
C GLU A 352 2.99 -34.84 32.13
N THR A 353 2.64 -34.18 31.01
CA THR A 353 3.50 -33.15 30.42
C THR A 353 3.68 -31.96 31.34
N SER A 354 2.64 -31.56 32.07
CA SER A 354 2.69 -30.44 33.02
C SER A 354 3.56 -30.77 34.24
N LEU A 355 3.49 -31.99 34.74
CA LEU A 355 4.34 -32.48 35.84
C LEU A 355 5.79 -32.59 35.39
N PHE A 356 6.06 -33.10 34.20
CA PHE A 356 7.40 -33.16 33.61
C PHE A 356 8.03 -31.78 33.48
N VAL A 357 7.32 -30.79 32.92
CA VAL A 357 7.83 -29.41 32.77
C VAL A 357 8.05 -28.74 34.11
N PHE A 358 7.19 -29.02 35.10
CA PHE A 358 7.36 -28.51 36.46
C PHE A 358 8.62 -29.09 37.10
N PHE A 359 8.84 -30.39 36.94
CA PHE A 359 10.04 -31.07 37.46
C PHE A 359 11.33 -30.57 36.80
N GLU A 360 11.34 -30.40 35.51
CA GLU A 360 12.49 -29.86 34.76
C GLU A 360 12.84 -28.43 35.20
N LEU A 361 11.83 -27.58 35.45
CA LEU A 361 12.04 -26.23 36.00
C LEU A 361 12.58 -26.23 37.44
N MET A 362 12.26 -27.24 38.25
CA MET A 362 12.72 -27.36 39.64
C MET A 362 14.08 -28.04 39.75
N SER A 363 14.46 -28.89 38.78
CA SER A 363 15.70 -29.69 38.78
C SER A 363 16.89 -28.97 38.16
N THR A 364 16.71 -27.84 37.48
CA THR A 364 17.81 -27.05 36.91
C THR A 364 18.65 -26.41 38.04
N PRO A 365 19.94 -26.75 38.19
CA PRO A 365 20.80 -26.12 39.17
C PRO A 365 21.02 -24.66 38.81
N GLY A 366 20.40 -23.74 39.54
CA GLY A 366 20.51 -22.30 39.30
C GLY A 366 19.20 -21.50 39.39
N GLY A 367 18.10 -22.14 39.75
CA GLY A 367 16.77 -21.52 39.83
C GLY A 367 16.50 -20.60 41.03
N SER A 368 17.48 -19.84 41.51
CA SER A 368 17.25 -18.78 42.48
C SER A 368 17.66 -17.44 41.91
N GLY A 369 16.72 -16.74 41.28
CA GLY A 369 16.95 -15.36 40.89
C GLY A 369 16.15 -14.99 39.64
N TYR A 370 14.89 -14.62 39.82
CA TYR A 370 14.21 -13.84 38.78
C TYR A 370 14.74 -12.40 38.80
N SER A 371 15.79 -12.19 38.01
CA SER A 371 16.16 -10.86 37.54
C SER A 371 15.51 -10.70 36.17
N SER A 372 14.71 -9.66 36.01
CA SER A 372 14.20 -9.21 34.73
C SER A 372 15.39 -8.72 33.89
N GLY A 373 15.93 -9.59 33.04
CA GLY A 373 17.06 -9.33 32.17
C GLY A 373 16.63 -9.52 30.70
N SER A 374 16.80 -8.49 29.94
CA SER A 374 16.78 -8.37 28.49
C SER A 374 17.35 -9.59 27.77
N CYS A 375 16.56 -10.19 26.86
CA CYS A 375 17.05 -11.21 25.92
C CYS A 375 17.78 -10.55 24.77
N GLY A 376 19.11 -10.56 24.81
CA GLY A 376 19.96 -10.45 23.64
C GLY A 376 20.04 -11.81 22.94
N GLY A 377 19.92 -11.82 21.61
CA GLY A 377 19.87 -13.02 20.81
C GLY A 377 21.17 -13.81 20.76
N SER A 378 21.06 -15.09 20.54
CA SER A 378 22.07 -15.92 19.91
C SER A 378 21.41 -17.02 19.09
N ASN A 379 21.82 -17.09 17.82
CA ASN A 379 21.49 -18.13 16.87
C ASN A 379 21.95 -19.49 17.39
N ASN A 380 21.07 -20.48 17.33
CA ASN A 380 21.48 -21.86 17.14
C ASN A 380 20.43 -22.60 16.33
N ASP A 381 20.89 -23.19 15.23
CA ASP A 381 20.18 -24.02 14.30
C ASP A 381 19.55 -25.24 15.00
N LEU A 382 18.24 -25.37 14.89
CA LEU A 382 17.51 -26.58 15.19
C LEU A 382 16.83 -27.10 13.92
N PRO A 383 16.83 -28.42 13.67
CA PRO A 383 16.31 -29.02 12.43
C PRO A 383 14.79 -28.88 12.36
N HIS A 384 14.30 -28.56 11.15
CA HIS A 384 12.89 -28.42 10.80
C HIS A 384 12.05 -29.65 11.21
N LYS A 385 11.18 -29.50 12.20
CA LYS A 385 10.01 -30.35 12.46
C LYS A 385 8.73 -29.63 12.04
N LYS A 386 7.71 -30.43 11.70
CA LYS A 386 6.43 -29.96 11.14
C LYS A 386 5.74 -28.95 12.03
N LYS A 387 5.13 -27.95 11.40
CA LYS A 387 4.57 -26.72 11.99
C LYS A 387 3.40 -26.94 12.97
N ASP A 388 2.77 -28.10 12.95
CA ASP A 388 1.58 -28.40 13.76
C ASP A 388 1.93 -28.88 15.18
N ASP A 389 3.06 -29.61 15.33
CA ASP A 389 3.52 -30.12 16.64
C ASP A 389 4.09 -29.01 17.56
N ASP A 390 4.63 -27.92 16.97
CA ASP A 390 5.21 -26.80 17.72
C ASP A 390 4.15 -25.92 18.41
N ASP A 391 2.94 -25.83 17.84
CA ASP A 391 1.85 -25.02 18.40
C ASP A 391 1.20 -25.68 19.63
N GLU A 392 1.11 -27.01 19.68
CA GLU A 392 0.59 -27.75 20.84
C GLU A 392 1.56 -27.71 22.02
N LEU A 393 2.83 -27.94 21.77
CA LEU A 393 3.88 -27.83 22.80
C LEU A 393 3.97 -26.41 23.37
N LEU A 394 3.84 -25.40 22.54
CA LEU A 394 3.85 -23.99 22.97
C LEU A 394 2.64 -23.66 23.86
N ARG A 395 1.45 -24.21 23.53
CA ARG A 395 0.23 -24.08 24.33
C ARG A 395 0.36 -24.79 25.67
N ALA A 396 0.85 -26.03 25.71
CA ALA A 396 1.11 -26.78 26.93
C ALA A 396 2.11 -26.06 27.84
N MET A 397 3.19 -25.51 27.29
CA MET A 397 4.16 -24.69 28.02
C MET A 397 3.56 -23.38 28.57
N GLN A 398 2.62 -22.76 27.88
CA GLN A 398 1.93 -21.55 28.35
C GLN A 398 0.98 -21.87 29.52
N ILE A 399 0.26 -22.99 29.45
CA ILE A 399 -0.61 -23.48 30.51
C ILE A 399 0.20 -23.87 31.72
N ALA A 400 1.28 -24.65 31.56
CA ALA A 400 2.17 -25.05 32.65
C ALA A 400 2.83 -23.83 33.34
N LYS A 401 3.23 -22.82 32.59
CA LYS A 401 3.73 -21.54 33.15
C LYS A 401 2.66 -20.76 33.92
N ALA A 402 1.41 -20.81 33.49
CA ALA A 402 0.30 -20.16 34.18
C ALA A 402 0.00 -20.86 35.53
N VAL A 403 -0.04 -22.20 35.53
CA VAL A 403 -0.23 -23.01 36.75
C VAL A 403 0.95 -22.85 37.72
N ALA A 404 2.19 -22.90 37.25
CA ALA A 404 3.38 -22.72 38.11
C ALA A 404 3.46 -21.31 38.73
N ARG A 405 2.84 -20.30 38.12
CA ARG A 405 2.78 -18.93 38.67
C ARG A 405 1.66 -18.74 39.70
N SER A 406 0.61 -19.57 39.68
CA SER A 406 -0.49 -19.51 40.63
C SER A 406 -0.20 -20.25 41.96
N CYS A 407 0.86 -21.08 42.04
CA CYS A 407 1.21 -21.76 43.27
C CYS A 407 2.01 -20.83 44.21
N PRO A 408 1.57 -20.61 45.48
CA PRO A 408 2.28 -19.77 46.43
C PRO A 408 3.60 -20.45 46.86
N ARG A 409 4.71 -19.78 46.60
CA ARG A 409 6.07 -20.24 47.00
C ARG A 409 6.24 -20.12 48.51
N LYS A 410 6.39 -21.23 49.21
CA LYS A 410 6.88 -21.24 50.59
C LYS A 410 8.40 -21.15 50.59
N VAL A 411 8.94 -19.96 50.82
CA VAL A 411 10.41 -19.78 51.01
C VAL A 411 10.78 -20.35 52.36
N VAL A 412 11.38 -21.52 52.36
CA VAL A 412 12.07 -22.06 53.56
C VAL A 412 13.43 -21.40 53.65
N ARG A 413 13.58 -20.40 54.52
CA ARG A 413 14.88 -19.87 54.91
C ARG A 413 15.58 -20.92 55.80
N ARG A 414 16.57 -21.63 55.27
CA ARG A 414 17.54 -22.36 56.11
C ARG A 414 18.44 -21.33 56.76
N GLY A 415 18.27 -21.12 58.07
CA GLY A 415 19.25 -20.39 58.87
C GLY A 415 20.52 -21.23 58.98
N TYR A 416 21.63 -20.68 58.56
CA TYR A 416 22.94 -21.19 58.94
C TYR A 416 23.15 -20.75 60.37
N GLY A 417 23.02 -21.71 61.33
CA GLY A 417 23.63 -21.63 62.69
C GLY A 417 25.12 -21.91 62.62
N ARG A 418 25.88 -21.21 63.45
CA ARG A 418 27.33 -21.30 63.63
C ARG A 418 27.85 -22.71 63.76
#